data_5e8b659bc9696756a4e66c4c9e504893
#
_entry.id   5e8b659bc9696756a4e66c4c9e504893
#
_cell.length_a   1.000
_cell.length_b   1.000
_cell.length_c   1.000
_cell.angle_alpha   90.00
_cell.angle_beta   90.00
_cell.angle_gamma   90.00
#
_symmetry.space_group_name_H-M   'P 1'
#
loop_
_entity.id
_entity.type
_entity.pdbx_description
1 polymer ?
#
loop_
_entity_poly.entity_id
_entity_poly.type
_entity_poly.pdbx_seq_one_letter_code
_entity_poly.pdbx_strand_id
1 'polypeptide(L)'
;MRYLVISDIHANLEAYDTVIAEARRLGYDKVLVLGDLVGYGADPNAICERVRDLKADGLIRGNHDKVGSGVESPEGFNAVARNAIRWTYDNLSSENRDWLAALPEGPMIVDDMIEICHGTPFDEDAYVFDDLDALRAMHAARRPLCLFGHTHVQVGHCLSRDQFGLASADDTRPLSIALEEPNRYLVNPGSVGQPRDGDPRAGFGIVDTTAREVTIYRVEYPIAKAQARIVQEGLPDVLAQRLALGR
;
A
#
# COMPACT_ATOMS: atom_id res chain seq x y z
N MET A 1 16.82 12.82 3.34
CA MET A 1 15.50 12.95 2.72
C MET A 1 14.57 11.91 3.36
N ARG A 2 13.38 12.35 3.78
CA ARG A 2 12.41 11.45 4.42
C ARG A 2 11.19 11.27 3.52
N TYR A 3 10.89 10.02 3.19
CA TYR A 3 9.74 9.65 2.34
C TYR A 3 8.64 9.02 3.19
N LEU A 4 7.43 9.59 3.17
CA LEU A 4 6.23 8.87 3.59
C LEU A 4 5.90 7.80 2.54
N VAL A 5 5.66 6.57 2.97
CA VAL A 5 5.28 5.44 2.10
C VAL A 5 3.92 4.93 2.53
N ILE A 6 2.95 4.99 1.64
CA ILE A 6 1.58 4.48 1.84
C ILE A 6 1.16 3.55 0.70
N SER A 7 0.37 2.55 1.02
CA SER A 7 -0.12 1.54 0.09
C SER A 7 -1.51 1.06 0.47
N ASP A 8 -2.25 0.53 -0.49
CA ASP A 8 -3.49 -0.22 -0.23
C ASP A 8 -4.48 0.60 0.61
N ILE A 9 -4.81 1.81 0.14
CA ILE A 9 -5.68 2.77 0.83
C ILE A 9 -7.14 2.32 0.78
N HIS A 10 -7.52 1.68 -0.34
CA HIS A 10 -8.82 1.03 -0.52
C HIS A 10 -10.01 1.88 -0.10
N ALA A 11 -10.05 3.13 -0.58
CA ALA A 11 -11.18 4.05 -0.34
C ALA A 11 -11.60 4.18 1.13
N ASN A 12 -10.67 3.95 2.09
CA ASN A 12 -10.88 4.09 3.53
C ASN A 12 -10.39 5.47 3.98
N LEU A 13 -11.30 6.45 3.93
CA LEU A 13 -11.00 7.85 4.23
C LEU A 13 -10.57 8.06 5.68
N GLU A 14 -11.19 7.36 6.62
CA GLU A 14 -10.89 7.45 8.05
C GLU A 14 -9.46 7.01 8.37
N ALA A 15 -9.03 5.91 7.76
CA ALA A 15 -7.67 5.40 7.92
C ALA A 15 -6.65 6.34 7.25
N TYR A 16 -6.94 6.77 6.03
CA TYR A 16 -6.09 7.69 5.27
C TYR A 16 -5.86 9.01 6.03
N ASP A 17 -6.93 9.69 6.47
CA ASP A 17 -6.82 10.96 7.18
C ASP A 17 -6.01 10.81 8.47
N THR A 18 -6.18 9.68 9.18
CA THR A 18 -5.42 9.38 10.40
C THR A 18 -3.93 9.16 10.10
N VAL A 19 -3.61 8.37 9.08
CA VAL A 19 -2.22 8.12 8.65
C VAL A 19 -1.53 9.41 8.24
N ILE A 20 -2.19 10.27 7.45
CA ILE A 20 -1.62 11.55 7.02
C ILE A 20 -1.38 12.48 8.20
N ALA A 21 -2.30 12.52 9.17
CA ALA A 21 -2.12 13.33 10.38
C ALA A 21 -0.91 12.87 11.21
N GLU A 22 -0.75 11.55 11.42
CA GLU A 22 0.38 11.00 12.14
C GLU A 22 1.70 11.17 11.38
N ALA A 23 1.72 10.92 10.08
CA ALA A 23 2.89 11.12 9.26
C ALA A 23 3.38 12.59 9.28
N ARG A 24 2.47 13.56 9.25
CA ARG A 24 2.81 14.98 9.40
C ARG A 24 3.46 15.28 10.76
N ARG A 25 2.99 14.65 11.83
CA ARG A 25 3.58 14.78 13.16
C ARG A 25 5.01 14.20 13.23
N LEU A 26 5.25 13.09 12.53
CA LEU A 26 6.57 12.48 12.43
C LEU A 26 7.52 13.26 11.50
N GLY A 27 6.99 13.99 10.54
CA GLY A 27 7.70 14.77 9.54
C GLY A 27 8.20 13.94 8.36
N TYR A 28 7.93 14.41 7.16
CA TYR A 28 8.43 13.85 5.90
C TYR A 28 8.64 14.99 4.88
N ASP A 29 9.48 14.73 3.88
CA ASP A 29 9.79 15.68 2.81
C ASP A 29 9.05 15.35 1.53
N LYS A 30 8.81 14.04 1.27
CA LYS A 30 8.29 13.47 0.03
C LYS A 30 7.29 12.36 0.30
N VAL A 31 6.49 12.00 -0.70
CA VAL A 31 5.46 10.97 -0.58
C VAL A 31 5.59 9.94 -1.70
N LEU A 32 5.49 8.66 -1.34
CA LEU A 32 5.41 7.52 -2.24
C LEU A 32 4.10 6.77 -2.00
N VAL A 33 3.36 6.49 -3.07
CA VAL A 33 2.08 5.79 -3.04
C VAL A 33 2.19 4.55 -3.93
N LEU A 34 2.01 3.37 -3.34
CA LEU A 34 2.30 2.09 -3.98
C LEU A 34 1.08 1.45 -4.66
N GLY A 35 0.01 2.21 -4.90
CA GLY A 35 -1.21 1.73 -5.57
C GLY A 35 -2.32 1.27 -4.63
N ASP A 36 -3.37 0.74 -5.23
CA ASP A 36 -4.63 0.34 -4.60
C ASP A 36 -5.27 1.47 -3.77
N LEU A 37 -5.51 2.59 -4.46
CA LEU A 37 -6.18 3.76 -3.89
C LEU A 37 -7.64 3.46 -3.60
N VAL A 38 -8.30 2.72 -4.50
CA VAL A 38 -9.74 2.44 -4.48
C VAL A 38 -10.06 0.95 -4.26
N GLY A 39 -11.34 0.62 -4.29
CA GLY A 39 -11.85 -0.73 -4.02
C GLY A 39 -12.10 -0.97 -2.52
N TYR A 40 -12.97 -1.91 -2.21
CA TYR A 40 -13.41 -2.33 -0.87
C TYR A 40 -14.11 -1.28 -0.03
N GLY A 41 -13.52 -0.10 0.16
CA GLY A 41 -14.04 0.97 1.01
C GLY A 41 -15.04 1.88 0.30
N ALA A 42 -15.59 2.82 1.05
CA ALA A 42 -16.79 3.56 0.67
C ALA A 42 -16.53 4.97 0.11
N ASP A 43 -15.30 5.46 0.11
CA ASP A 43 -15.01 6.86 -0.23
C ASP A 43 -14.00 7.01 -1.39
N PRO A 44 -14.22 6.35 -2.57
CA PRO A 44 -13.24 6.32 -3.65
C PRO A 44 -12.94 7.70 -4.24
N ASN A 45 -13.95 8.56 -4.42
CA ASN A 45 -13.73 9.91 -4.96
C ASN A 45 -12.91 10.77 -4.01
N ALA A 46 -13.25 10.74 -2.72
CA ALA A 46 -12.51 11.50 -1.72
C ALA A 46 -11.04 11.07 -1.64
N ILE A 47 -10.76 9.78 -1.75
CA ILE A 47 -9.37 9.28 -1.77
C ILE A 47 -8.64 9.72 -3.04
N CYS A 48 -9.24 9.62 -4.22
CA CYS A 48 -8.63 10.11 -5.46
C CYS A 48 -8.24 11.60 -5.34
N GLU A 49 -9.15 12.43 -4.85
CA GLU A 49 -8.92 13.86 -4.66
C GLU A 49 -7.79 14.12 -3.64
N ARG A 50 -7.83 13.45 -2.47
CA ARG A 50 -6.81 13.59 -1.42
C ARG A 50 -5.42 13.15 -1.87
N VAL A 51 -5.32 12.04 -2.62
CA VAL A 51 -4.04 11.55 -3.13
C VAL A 51 -3.50 12.46 -4.23
N ARG A 52 -4.37 12.99 -5.09
CA ARG A 52 -3.99 14.00 -6.08
C ARG A 52 -3.42 15.26 -5.42
N ASP A 53 -4.04 15.73 -4.34
CA ASP A 53 -3.61 16.91 -3.58
C ASP A 53 -2.28 16.71 -2.84
N LEU A 54 -1.89 15.45 -2.52
CA LEU A 54 -0.58 15.15 -1.93
C LEU A 54 0.58 15.48 -2.87
N LYS A 55 0.36 15.50 -4.19
CA LYS A 55 1.40 15.70 -5.20
C LYS A 55 2.58 14.76 -4.97
N ALA A 56 2.26 13.46 -4.84
CA ALA A 56 3.25 12.43 -4.53
C ALA A 56 4.44 12.47 -5.50
N ASP A 57 5.64 12.28 -4.97
CA ASP A 57 6.90 12.20 -5.73
C ASP A 57 7.04 10.88 -6.50
N GLY A 58 6.39 9.82 -6.01
CA GLY A 58 6.20 8.55 -6.69
C GLY A 58 4.79 8.03 -6.44
N LEU A 59 4.05 7.79 -7.51
CA LEU A 59 2.69 7.24 -7.48
C LEU A 59 2.54 6.24 -8.61
N ILE A 60 2.16 5.02 -8.29
CA ILE A 60 1.86 3.96 -9.23
C ILE A 60 0.45 3.42 -8.98
N ARG A 61 -0.13 2.76 -9.99
CA ARG A 61 -1.41 2.07 -9.86
C ARG A 61 -1.27 0.73 -9.17
N GLY A 62 -2.36 0.24 -8.56
CA GLY A 62 -2.53 -1.16 -8.17
C GLY A 62 -3.59 -1.86 -9.02
N ASN A 63 -3.81 -3.16 -8.77
CA ASN A 63 -4.80 -3.94 -9.52
C ASN A 63 -6.24 -3.45 -9.31
N HIS A 64 -6.57 -2.95 -8.12
CA HIS A 64 -7.89 -2.34 -7.89
C HIS A 64 -8.06 -1.02 -8.63
N ASP A 65 -7.01 -0.23 -8.81
CA ASP A 65 -7.08 1.03 -9.55
C ASP A 65 -7.34 0.76 -11.05
N LYS A 66 -6.68 -0.26 -11.63
CA LYS A 66 -6.92 -0.70 -13.01
C LYS A 66 -8.36 -1.09 -13.24
N VAL A 67 -8.88 -1.98 -12.38
CA VAL A 67 -10.25 -2.49 -12.54
C VAL A 67 -11.27 -1.42 -12.17
N GLY A 68 -11.03 -0.63 -11.11
CA GLY A 68 -11.91 0.46 -10.68
C GLY A 68 -12.03 1.59 -11.68
N SER A 69 -11.01 1.81 -12.50
CA SER A 69 -11.03 2.79 -13.62
C SER A 69 -11.56 2.21 -14.94
N GLY A 70 -11.75 0.89 -15.04
CA GLY A 70 -12.20 0.21 -16.26
C GLY A 70 -11.10 -0.09 -17.29
N VAL A 71 -9.83 0.06 -16.92
CA VAL A 71 -8.68 -0.35 -17.75
C VAL A 71 -8.64 -1.88 -17.89
N GLU A 72 -9.06 -2.60 -16.85
CA GLU A 72 -9.09 -4.06 -16.82
C GLU A 72 -10.44 -4.59 -16.36
N SER A 73 -10.76 -5.84 -16.78
CA SER A 73 -11.98 -6.55 -16.39
C SER A 73 -11.88 -7.09 -14.95
N PRO A 74 -12.99 -7.08 -14.16
CA PRO A 74 -13.02 -7.62 -12.81
C PRO A 74 -13.06 -9.16 -12.74
N GLU A 75 -12.92 -9.87 -13.85
CA GLU A 75 -13.12 -11.34 -13.92
C GLU A 75 -12.14 -12.14 -13.07
N GLY A 76 -10.91 -11.64 -12.87
CA GLY A 76 -9.91 -12.26 -12.00
C GLY A 76 -10.21 -12.13 -10.49
N PHE A 77 -11.15 -11.27 -10.11
CA PHE A 77 -11.45 -11.02 -8.69
C PHE A 77 -12.41 -12.06 -8.12
N ASN A 78 -12.26 -12.40 -6.82
CA ASN A 78 -13.26 -13.16 -6.10
C ASN A 78 -14.60 -12.39 -6.02
N ALA A 79 -15.68 -13.07 -5.65
CA ALA A 79 -17.03 -12.49 -5.69
C ALA A 79 -17.19 -11.22 -4.85
N VAL A 80 -16.56 -11.16 -3.67
CA VAL A 80 -16.63 -10.00 -2.76
C VAL A 80 -15.87 -8.81 -3.35
N ALA A 81 -14.65 -9.03 -3.78
CA ALA A 81 -13.82 -8.00 -4.42
C ALA A 81 -14.46 -7.49 -5.72
N ARG A 82 -15.04 -8.41 -6.51
CA ARG A 82 -15.75 -8.07 -7.76
C ARG A 82 -16.96 -7.18 -7.51
N ASN A 83 -17.77 -7.48 -6.48
CA ASN A 83 -18.90 -6.64 -6.14
C ASN A 83 -18.46 -5.24 -5.68
N ALA A 84 -17.44 -5.17 -4.82
CA ALA A 84 -16.92 -3.91 -4.34
C ALA A 84 -16.32 -3.06 -5.47
N ILE A 85 -15.56 -3.66 -6.38
CA ILE A 85 -14.91 -2.89 -7.44
C ILE A 85 -15.89 -2.43 -8.52
N ARG A 86 -16.96 -3.19 -8.78
CA ARG A 86 -18.06 -2.74 -9.64
C ARG A 86 -18.76 -1.53 -9.02
N TRP A 87 -19.09 -1.62 -7.73
CA TRP A 87 -19.65 -0.48 -7.01
C TRP A 87 -18.71 0.73 -7.08
N THR A 88 -17.41 0.54 -6.90
CA THR A 88 -16.39 1.60 -7.05
C THR A 88 -16.44 2.23 -8.44
N TYR A 89 -16.44 1.42 -9.50
CA TYR A 89 -16.52 1.90 -10.88
C TYR A 89 -17.79 2.74 -11.13
N ASP A 90 -18.95 2.27 -10.64
CA ASP A 90 -20.24 2.93 -10.83
C ASP A 90 -20.36 4.25 -10.05
N ASN A 91 -19.61 4.40 -8.93
CA ASN A 91 -19.65 5.57 -8.06
C ASN A 91 -18.51 6.57 -8.26
N LEU A 92 -17.43 6.19 -8.95
CA LEU A 92 -16.38 7.12 -9.32
C LEU A 92 -16.91 8.18 -10.30
N SER A 93 -16.55 9.44 -10.05
CA SER A 93 -16.73 10.49 -11.04
C SER A 93 -15.92 10.18 -12.31
N SER A 94 -16.37 10.69 -13.47
CA SER A 94 -15.61 10.52 -14.72
C SER A 94 -14.19 11.08 -14.59
N GLU A 95 -14.01 12.24 -13.95
CA GLU A 95 -12.70 12.85 -13.73
C GLU A 95 -11.77 11.95 -12.91
N ASN A 96 -12.26 11.38 -11.80
CA ASN A 96 -11.46 10.50 -10.94
C ASN A 96 -11.16 9.16 -11.63
N ARG A 97 -12.10 8.64 -12.42
CA ARG A 97 -11.91 7.43 -13.22
C ARG A 97 -10.83 7.64 -14.28
N ASP A 98 -10.90 8.72 -15.03
CA ASP A 98 -9.91 9.07 -16.06
C ASP A 98 -8.51 9.28 -15.43
N TRP A 99 -8.46 9.92 -14.27
CA TRP A 99 -7.21 10.10 -13.54
C TRP A 99 -6.61 8.78 -13.05
N LEU A 100 -7.41 7.88 -12.46
CA LEU A 100 -6.96 6.53 -12.07
C LEU A 100 -6.46 5.71 -13.27
N ALA A 101 -7.18 5.77 -14.39
CA ALA A 101 -6.80 5.09 -15.63
C ALA A 101 -5.45 5.56 -16.19
N ALA A 102 -5.07 6.81 -15.90
CA ALA A 102 -3.81 7.41 -16.33
C ALA A 102 -2.63 7.18 -15.37
N LEU A 103 -2.87 6.53 -14.21
CA LEU A 103 -1.78 6.24 -13.26
C LEU A 103 -0.76 5.29 -13.90
N PRO A 104 0.55 5.55 -13.69
CA PRO A 104 1.59 4.72 -14.25
C PRO A 104 1.61 3.33 -13.60
N GLU A 105 1.99 2.35 -14.40
CA GLU A 105 2.37 1.02 -13.94
C GLU A 105 3.72 1.07 -13.20
N GLY A 106 3.91 0.23 -12.17
CA GLY A 106 5.22 -0.05 -11.60
C GLY A 106 6.02 -1.06 -12.43
N PRO A 107 7.31 -1.29 -12.14
CA PRO A 107 8.08 -0.65 -11.10
C PRO A 107 8.56 0.75 -11.50
N MET A 108 8.62 1.67 -10.53
CA MET A 108 9.13 3.01 -10.71
C MET A 108 10.40 3.23 -9.89
N ILE A 109 11.45 3.72 -10.54
CA ILE A 109 12.67 4.16 -9.86
C ILE A 109 12.42 5.57 -9.32
N VAL A 110 12.59 5.74 -8.01
CA VAL A 110 12.39 7.02 -7.31
C VAL A 110 13.72 7.80 -7.25
N ASP A 111 14.79 7.10 -6.85
CA ASP A 111 16.14 7.64 -6.78
C ASP A 111 17.18 6.51 -6.88
N ASP A 112 18.43 6.78 -6.48
CA ASP A 112 19.51 5.78 -6.56
C ASP A 112 19.33 4.63 -5.55
N MET A 113 18.53 4.83 -4.50
CA MET A 113 18.31 3.85 -3.43
C MET A 113 16.97 3.13 -3.58
N ILE A 114 15.91 3.83 -4.01
CA ILE A 114 14.51 3.39 -3.89
C ILE A 114 13.89 3.06 -5.23
N GLU A 115 13.26 1.90 -5.30
CA GLU A 115 12.33 1.47 -6.33
C GLU A 115 11.00 1.11 -5.69
N ILE A 116 9.89 1.43 -6.34
CA ILE A 116 8.55 1.09 -5.87
C ILE A 116 7.84 0.21 -6.90
N CYS A 117 7.07 -0.77 -6.42
CA CYS A 117 6.14 -1.57 -7.22
C CYS A 117 4.86 -1.82 -6.42
N HIS A 118 3.76 -2.23 -7.09
CA HIS A 118 2.56 -2.63 -6.36
C HIS A 118 2.69 -4.06 -5.85
N GLY A 119 2.78 -5.05 -6.73
CA GLY A 119 3.07 -6.45 -6.39
C GLY A 119 4.58 -6.74 -6.39
N THR A 120 5.13 -7.07 -7.54
CA THR A 120 6.56 -7.34 -7.71
C THR A 120 7.19 -6.46 -8.79
N PRO A 121 8.54 -6.33 -8.85
CA PRO A 121 9.20 -5.57 -9.91
C PRO A 121 9.02 -6.13 -11.33
N PHE A 122 8.54 -7.36 -11.48
CA PHE A 122 8.34 -8.02 -12.78
C PHE A 122 6.87 -8.25 -13.13
N ASP A 123 5.96 -8.08 -12.17
CA ASP A 123 4.51 -8.27 -12.37
C ASP A 123 3.76 -7.47 -11.29
N GLU A 124 2.97 -6.47 -11.71
CA GLU A 124 2.26 -5.57 -10.77
C GLU A 124 1.13 -6.29 -9.98
N ASP A 125 0.66 -7.45 -10.45
CA ASP A 125 -0.41 -8.23 -9.83
C ASP A 125 0.09 -9.45 -9.04
N ALA A 126 1.40 -9.76 -9.11
CA ALA A 126 1.96 -10.90 -8.41
C ALA A 126 2.08 -10.66 -6.90
N TYR A 127 1.62 -11.63 -6.12
CA TYR A 127 1.79 -11.63 -4.67
C TYR A 127 3.18 -12.11 -4.26
N VAL A 128 3.67 -11.58 -3.16
CA VAL A 128 4.83 -12.12 -2.43
C VAL A 128 4.28 -12.88 -1.22
N PHE A 129 4.11 -14.20 -1.37
CA PHE A 129 3.54 -15.06 -0.33
C PHE A 129 4.59 -15.77 0.53
N ASP A 130 5.74 -16.05 -0.06
CA ASP A 130 6.79 -16.83 0.60
C ASP A 130 8.20 -16.28 0.32
N ASP A 131 9.19 -16.91 0.93
CA ASP A 131 10.60 -16.54 0.82
C ASP A 131 11.13 -16.63 -0.63
N LEU A 132 10.59 -17.56 -1.44
CA LEU A 132 11.00 -17.71 -2.83
C LEU A 132 10.49 -16.56 -3.68
N ASP A 133 9.24 -16.14 -3.48
CA ASP A 133 8.67 -14.97 -4.14
C ASP A 133 9.44 -13.71 -3.77
N ALA A 134 9.75 -13.53 -2.47
CA ALA A 134 10.55 -12.41 -1.99
C ALA A 134 11.94 -12.37 -2.62
N LEU A 135 12.64 -13.51 -2.67
CA LEU A 135 13.95 -13.63 -3.31
C LEU A 135 13.89 -13.26 -4.81
N ARG A 136 12.88 -13.76 -5.53
CA ARG A 136 12.67 -13.44 -6.96
C ARG A 136 12.45 -11.95 -7.16
N ALA A 137 11.60 -11.33 -6.32
CA ALA A 137 11.35 -9.89 -6.37
C ALA A 137 12.63 -9.09 -6.10
N MET A 138 13.42 -9.47 -5.08
CA MET A 138 14.70 -8.81 -4.75
C MET A 138 15.74 -8.95 -5.86
N HIS A 139 15.80 -10.08 -6.56
CA HIS A 139 16.70 -10.26 -7.71
C HIS A 139 16.27 -9.44 -8.93
N ALA A 140 14.97 -9.25 -9.12
CA ALA A 140 14.43 -8.45 -10.23
C ALA A 140 14.54 -6.93 -9.98
N ALA A 141 14.50 -6.52 -8.71
CA ALA A 141 14.60 -5.10 -8.33
C ALA A 141 15.95 -4.50 -8.78
N ARG A 142 15.92 -3.26 -9.25
CA ARG A 142 17.08 -2.53 -9.78
C ARG A 142 17.76 -1.64 -8.75
N ARG A 143 17.11 -1.42 -7.59
CA ARG A 143 17.62 -0.59 -6.49
C ARG A 143 17.82 -1.41 -5.21
N PRO A 144 18.67 -0.95 -4.28
CA PRO A 144 18.91 -1.66 -3.02
C PRO A 144 17.66 -1.83 -2.15
N LEU A 145 16.74 -0.85 -2.16
CA LEU A 145 15.46 -0.89 -1.46
C LEU A 145 14.32 -0.92 -2.47
N CYS A 146 13.58 -2.02 -2.49
CA CYS A 146 12.32 -2.15 -3.20
C CYS A 146 11.16 -2.08 -2.20
N LEU A 147 10.24 -1.15 -2.39
CA LEU A 147 9.01 -1.01 -1.59
C LEU A 147 7.84 -1.58 -2.39
N PHE A 148 7.00 -2.39 -1.73
CA PHE A 148 5.86 -3.04 -2.37
C PHE A 148 4.61 -3.05 -1.49
N GLY A 149 3.44 -3.27 -2.06
CA GLY A 149 2.13 -3.31 -1.40
C GLY A 149 1.42 -4.64 -1.59
N HIS A 150 0.14 -4.59 -2.02
CA HIS A 150 -0.68 -5.70 -2.53
C HIS A 150 -1.03 -6.81 -1.53
N THR A 151 -0.08 -7.26 -0.70
CA THR A 151 -0.33 -8.30 0.31
C THR A 151 -1.05 -7.78 1.54
N HIS A 152 -0.97 -6.48 1.82
CA HIS A 152 -1.46 -5.78 3.02
C HIS A 152 -0.83 -6.27 4.33
N VAL A 153 0.32 -6.91 4.26
CA VAL A 153 1.05 -7.48 5.39
C VAL A 153 2.34 -6.70 5.60
N GLN A 154 2.57 -6.19 6.81
CA GLN A 154 3.82 -5.52 7.14
C GLN A 154 4.97 -6.52 7.23
N VAL A 155 5.94 -6.37 6.34
CA VAL A 155 7.11 -7.23 6.32
C VAL A 155 8.33 -6.51 5.75
N GLY A 156 9.52 -6.87 6.21
CA GLY A 156 10.79 -6.50 5.63
C GLY A 156 11.67 -7.71 5.45
N HIS A 157 12.16 -7.92 4.23
CA HIS A 157 13.15 -8.94 3.90
C HIS A 157 14.50 -8.30 3.63
N CYS A 158 15.57 -9.00 4.00
CA CYS A 158 16.94 -8.63 3.73
C CYS A 158 17.66 -9.77 3.00
N LEU A 159 18.37 -9.42 1.95
CA LEU A 159 19.30 -10.31 1.25
C LEU A 159 20.71 -9.74 1.39
N SER A 160 21.51 -10.36 2.25
CA SER A 160 22.96 -10.17 2.33
C SER A 160 23.67 -11.07 1.32
N ARG A 161 25.02 -11.01 1.26
CA ARG A 161 25.78 -11.84 0.30
C ARG A 161 25.46 -13.33 0.41
N ASP A 162 25.24 -13.85 1.62
CA ASP A 162 25.16 -15.26 1.90
C ASP A 162 23.88 -15.68 2.66
N GLN A 163 23.02 -14.74 3.02
CA GLN A 163 21.83 -15.00 3.84
C GLN A 163 20.63 -14.21 3.38
N PHE A 164 19.50 -14.90 3.27
CA PHE A 164 18.18 -14.31 3.09
C PHE A 164 17.34 -14.55 4.35
N GLY A 165 16.53 -13.56 4.74
CA GLY A 165 15.61 -13.66 5.86
C GLY A 165 14.87 -12.36 6.15
N LEU A 166 14.20 -12.31 7.28
CA LEU A 166 13.55 -11.09 7.75
C LEU A 166 14.61 -10.03 8.09
N ALA A 167 14.33 -8.80 7.70
CA ALA A 167 15.22 -7.65 7.95
C ALA A 167 15.28 -7.25 9.43
N SER A 168 14.27 -7.65 10.22
CA SER A 168 14.25 -7.54 11.68
C SER A 168 13.54 -8.74 12.28
N ALA A 169 14.07 -9.25 13.37
CA ALA A 169 13.47 -10.32 14.18
C ALA A 169 12.55 -9.76 15.29
N ASP A 170 12.47 -8.45 15.44
CA ASP A 170 11.65 -7.79 16.46
C ASP A 170 10.25 -7.50 15.91
N ASP A 171 9.23 -8.01 16.60
CA ASP A 171 7.81 -7.79 16.28
C ASP A 171 7.24 -6.52 16.93
N THR A 172 8.06 -5.73 17.63
CA THR A 172 7.60 -4.47 18.20
C THR A 172 7.29 -3.43 17.12
N ARG A 173 6.34 -2.57 17.37
CA ARG A 173 5.98 -1.45 16.48
C ARG A 173 6.18 -0.11 17.21
N PRO A 174 6.78 0.88 16.56
CA PRO A 174 7.29 0.88 15.17
C PRO A 174 8.45 -0.08 14.95
N LEU A 175 8.46 -0.75 13.78
CA LEU A 175 9.54 -1.64 13.37
C LEU A 175 10.58 -0.84 12.58
N SER A 176 11.83 -0.83 13.04
CA SER A 176 12.95 -0.14 12.38
C SER A 176 13.87 -1.14 11.68
N ILE A 177 14.21 -0.84 10.42
CA ILE A 177 15.07 -1.63 9.55
C ILE A 177 16.24 -0.76 9.10
N ALA A 178 17.45 -1.07 9.58
CA ALA A 178 18.67 -0.41 9.11
C ALA A 178 19.04 -0.90 7.71
N LEU A 179 19.37 0.04 6.82
CA LEU A 179 19.75 -0.26 5.43
C LEU A 179 21.28 -0.26 5.29
N GLU A 180 21.87 -1.44 5.43
CA GLU A 180 23.31 -1.63 5.37
C GLU A 180 23.79 -2.01 3.97
N GLU A 181 24.87 -1.43 3.48
CA GLU A 181 25.52 -1.87 2.24
C GLU A 181 26.38 -3.12 2.47
N PRO A 182 26.46 -4.05 1.52
CA PRO A 182 25.83 -4.05 0.18
C PRO A 182 24.48 -4.79 0.12
N ASN A 183 23.74 -4.87 1.22
CA ASN A 183 22.52 -5.65 1.32
C ASN A 183 21.39 -5.08 0.44
N ARG A 184 20.44 -5.93 0.10
CA ARG A 184 19.20 -5.56 -0.59
C ARG A 184 18.02 -5.77 0.34
N TYR A 185 16.98 -4.96 0.16
CA TYR A 185 15.80 -4.96 1.01
C TYR A 185 14.53 -4.96 0.16
N LEU A 186 13.54 -5.75 0.59
CA LEU A 186 12.19 -5.75 0.05
C LEU A 186 11.23 -5.48 1.21
N VAL A 187 10.54 -4.34 1.21
CA VAL A 187 9.78 -3.88 2.37
C VAL A 187 8.35 -3.53 1.97
N ASN A 188 7.40 -4.08 2.71
CA ASN A 188 5.98 -3.73 2.63
C ASN A 188 5.58 -2.93 3.88
N PRO A 189 5.12 -1.68 3.74
CA PRO A 189 4.69 -0.86 4.88
C PRO A 189 3.34 -1.33 5.46
N GLY A 190 2.70 -2.33 4.86
CA GLY A 190 1.33 -2.75 5.14
C GLY A 190 0.29 -1.88 4.46
N SER A 191 -0.96 -2.15 4.74
CA SER A 191 -2.10 -1.43 4.17
C SER A 191 -2.56 -0.28 5.07
N VAL A 192 -2.85 0.86 4.45
CA VAL A 192 -3.56 1.96 5.11
C VAL A 192 -5.00 1.55 5.40
N GLY A 193 -5.71 1.06 4.39
CA GLY A 193 -7.18 0.92 4.43
C GLY A 193 -7.71 -0.44 4.85
N GLN A 194 -6.94 -1.52 4.64
CA GLN A 194 -7.40 -2.88 4.91
C GLN A 194 -6.24 -3.83 5.29
N PRO A 195 -5.64 -3.68 6.48
CA PRO A 195 -4.61 -4.60 6.97
C PRO A 195 -5.08 -6.06 7.01
N ARG A 196 -4.16 -7.03 6.71
CA ARG A 196 -4.46 -8.47 6.62
C ARG A 196 -3.53 -9.36 7.45
N ASP A 197 -2.83 -8.80 8.40
CA ASP A 197 -1.87 -9.49 9.26
C ASP A 197 -2.36 -9.67 10.72
N GLY A 198 -3.68 -9.53 10.93
CA GLY A 198 -4.31 -9.71 12.25
C GLY A 198 -4.28 -8.46 13.13
N ASP A 199 -3.64 -7.38 12.69
CA ASP A 199 -3.65 -6.09 13.38
C ASP A 199 -4.54 -5.09 12.62
N PRO A 200 -5.67 -4.63 13.20
CA PRO A 200 -6.61 -3.75 12.52
C PRO A 200 -6.13 -2.30 12.34
N ARG A 201 -5.00 -1.92 12.94
CA ARG A 201 -4.44 -0.58 12.84
C ARG A 201 -3.88 -0.31 11.44
N ALA A 202 -4.10 0.90 10.93
CA ALA A 202 -3.58 1.31 9.63
C ALA A 202 -2.05 1.29 9.60
N GLY A 203 -1.48 0.73 8.52
CA GLY A 203 -0.04 0.61 8.31
C GLY A 203 0.50 1.69 7.36
N PHE A 204 1.72 2.17 7.63
CA PHE A 204 2.48 3.04 6.74
C PHE A 204 3.97 2.99 7.08
N GLY A 205 4.82 3.54 6.21
CA GLY A 205 6.26 3.58 6.42
C GLY A 205 6.85 4.98 6.31
N ILE A 206 8.02 5.18 6.93
CA ILE A 206 8.91 6.32 6.68
C ILE A 206 10.27 5.76 6.27
N VAL A 207 10.78 6.15 5.10
CA VAL A 207 12.15 5.86 4.66
C VAL A 207 12.99 7.11 4.88
N ASP A 208 14.02 7.02 5.71
CA ASP A 208 15.01 8.08 5.88
C ASP A 208 16.31 7.69 5.15
N THR A 209 16.53 8.28 3.98
CA THR A 209 17.73 7.97 3.17
C THR A 209 19.01 8.52 3.77
N THR A 210 18.94 9.53 4.63
CA THR A 210 20.10 10.08 5.32
C THR A 210 20.50 9.20 6.51
N ALA A 211 19.53 8.77 7.31
CA ALA A 211 19.75 7.82 8.41
C ALA A 211 19.94 6.38 7.89
N ARG A 212 19.60 6.11 6.61
CA ARG A 212 19.58 4.76 6.00
C ARG A 212 18.71 3.79 6.80
N GLU A 213 17.46 4.17 6.98
CA GLU A 213 16.52 3.42 7.80
C GLU A 213 15.13 3.43 7.17
N VAL A 214 14.41 2.31 7.28
CA VAL A 214 12.97 2.23 7.06
C VAL A 214 12.29 1.96 8.39
N THR A 215 11.34 2.82 8.78
CA THR A 215 10.51 2.58 9.96
C THR A 215 9.08 2.34 9.55
N ILE A 216 8.51 1.22 9.98
CA ILE A 216 7.13 0.81 9.70
C ILE A 216 6.27 1.07 10.94
N TYR A 217 5.15 1.78 10.74
CA TYR A 217 4.26 2.25 11.79
C TYR A 217 2.89 1.58 11.71
N ARG A 218 2.20 1.61 12.86
CA ARG A 218 0.77 1.31 13.00
C ARG A 218 0.08 2.46 13.72
N VAL A 219 -1.09 2.85 13.25
CA VAL A 219 -1.89 3.90 13.89
C VAL A 219 -3.36 3.45 14.02
N GLU A 220 -3.94 3.65 15.20
CA GLU A 220 -5.37 3.45 15.43
C GLU A 220 -6.18 4.50 14.69
N TYR A 221 -7.24 4.08 14.03
CA TYR A 221 -8.18 4.97 13.34
C TYR A 221 -9.63 4.64 13.73
N PRO A 222 -10.62 5.50 13.45
CA PRO A 222 -12.01 5.25 13.84
C PRO A 222 -12.67 4.16 12.97
N ILE A 223 -12.27 2.89 13.18
CA ILE A 223 -12.71 1.71 12.43
C ILE A 223 -14.24 1.64 12.35
N ALA A 224 -14.95 1.86 13.47
CA ALA A 224 -16.40 1.81 13.50
C ALA A 224 -17.06 2.81 12.53
N LYS A 225 -16.41 3.95 12.29
CA LYS A 225 -16.90 4.94 11.32
C LYS A 225 -16.70 4.43 9.89
N ALA A 226 -15.54 3.89 9.56
CA ALA A 226 -15.28 3.27 8.25
C ALA A 226 -16.24 2.08 7.99
N GLN A 227 -16.49 1.24 9.00
CA GLN A 227 -17.46 0.15 8.91
C GLN A 227 -18.88 0.66 8.61
N ALA A 228 -19.32 1.70 9.33
CA ALA A 228 -20.63 2.31 9.12
C ALA A 228 -20.78 2.88 7.71
N ARG A 229 -19.73 3.49 7.15
CA ARG A 229 -19.70 3.99 5.77
C ARG A 229 -19.87 2.85 4.76
N ILE A 230 -19.14 1.74 4.91
CA ILE A 230 -19.25 0.56 4.04
C ILE A 230 -20.70 0.03 4.02
N VAL A 231 -21.32 -0.11 5.20
CA VAL A 231 -22.71 -0.60 5.34
C VAL A 231 -23.70 0.40 4.74
N GLN A 232 -23.53 1.69 5.00
CA GLN A 232 -24.40 2.76 4.47
C GLN A 232 -24.44 2.78 2.95
N GLU A 233 -23.31 2.52 2.30
CA GLU A 233 -23.19 2.49 0.83
C GLU A 233 -23.64 1.15 0.21
N GLY A 234 -24.10 0.20 1.02
CA GLY A 234 -24.58 -1.10 0.55
C GLY A 234 -23.50 -2.03 0.02
N LEU A 235 -22.26 -1.78 0.37
CA LEU A 235 -21.14 -2.69 0.09
C LEU A 235 -21.27 -3.97 0.93
N PRO A 236 -20.65 -5.11 0.51
CA PRO A 236 -20.75 -6.36 1.26
C PRO A 236 -20.33 -6.22 2.74
N ASP A 237 -21.17 -6.65 3.67
CA ASP A 237 -20.96 -6.54 5.13
C ASP A 237 -19.63 -7.14 5.59
N VAL A 238 -19.14 -8.18 4.92
CA VAL A 238 -17.86 -8.81 5.24
C VAL A 238 -16.69 -7.84 5.10
N LEU A 239 -16.80 -6.83 4.23
CA LEU A 239 -15.76 -5.79 4.08
C LEU A 239 -15.71 -4.89 5.30
N ALA A 240 -16.85 -4.57 5.91
CA ALA A 240 -16.89 -3.84 7.16
C ALA A 240 -16.35 -4.70 8.33
N GLN A 241 -16.79 -5.97 8.41
CA GLN A 241 -16.40 -6.86 9.51
C GLN A 241 -14.89 -7.12 9.56
N ARG A 242 -14.25 -7.30 8.41
CA ARG A 242 -12.81 -7.62 8.34
C ARG A 242 -11.90 -6.47 8.79
N LEU A 243 -12.35 -5.21 8.73
CA LEU A 243 -11.57 -4.06 9.21
C LEU A 243 -11.22 -4.17 10.70
N ALA A 244 -12.18 -4.62 11.53
CA ALA A 244 -11.94 -4.77 12.97
C ALA A 244 -11.08 -6.00 13.31
N LEU A 245 -10.87 -6.89 12.35
CA LEU A 245 -10.12 -8.13 12.54
C LEU A 245 -8.70 -8.07 11.94
N GLY A 246 -8.39 -7.02 11.18
CA GLY A 246 -7.15 -6.95 10.42
C GLY A 246 -7.05 -8.08 9.35
N ARG A 247 -8.13 -8.31 8.56
CA ARG A 247 -8.23 -9.46 7.61
C ARG A 247 -8.75 -9.06 6.25
#